data_216e07ad972cae7f4054def3004126e4
#
_entry.id   216e07ad972cae7f4054def3004126e4
#
_cell.length_a   1.000
_cell.length_b   1.000
_cell.length_c   1.000
_cell.angle_alpha   90.00
_cell.angle_beta   90.00
_cell.angle_gamma   90.00
#
_symmetry.space_group_name_H-M   'P 1'
#
loop_
_entity.id
_entity.type
_entity.pdbx_description
1 polymer ?
#
loop_
_entity_poly.entity_id
_entity_poly.type
_entity_poly.pdbx_seq_one_letter_code
_entity_poly.pdbx_strand_id
1 'polypeptide(L)'
;MVASIRTFGGALADSPVWVFFPHSLGEFSEQERARFATLGVETIPIEIDEKVLNFPFASKVKIAAFAEKMASGKTGLLTWLDNDTLVIADPNEFLLPKDKTLGYRPVHHKLLGLSWDEEPDPFWALVYRHCQVPSQKIFPMLTHVGEKIHPYFNAGAFVVRPERGILSQWWHFFQSSYRKSDFLPFYEKDSRYAVFMHQAIFTGVLLCMLEQNEMQELSASINYPLHLHKSIPPDLRAEDIENLVTVRYENIFDELGWHEKFSISAELVEWVEAQLYDHRTSGDEK
;
A
#
# COMPACT_ATOMS: atom_id res chain seq x y z
N MET A 1 2.99 4.09 -12.16
CA MET A 1 3.88 3.47 -11.16
C MET A 1 5.17 2.93 -11.77
N VAL A 2 5.22 1.82 -12.53
CA VAL A 2 6.51 1.19 -12.93
C VAL A 2 7.42 2.12 -13.71
N ALA A 3 6.90 2.89 -14.67
CA ALA A 3 7.69 3.88 -15.40
C ALA A 3 8.40 4.87 -14.46
N SER A 4 7.74 5.29 -13.37
CA SER A 4 8.35 6.18 -12.39
C SER A 4 9.47 5.51 -11.59
N ILE A 5 9.33 4.21 -11.27
CA ILE A 5 10.43 3.44 -10.65
C ILE A 5 11.65 3.43 -11.58
N ARG A 6 11.45 3.18 -12.88
CA ARG A 6 12.54 3.15 -13.87
C ARG A 6 13.21 4.51 -14.05
N THR A 7 12.43 5.60 -13.96
CA THR A 7 12.95 6.96 -14.17
C THR A 7 13.58 7.54 -12.91
N PHE A 8 12.93 7.39 -11.76
CA PHE A 8 13.29 8.10 -10.53
C PHE A 8 13.75 7.20 -9.38
N GLY A 9 13.73 5.87 -9.59
CA GLY A 9 14.02 4.90 -8.53
C GLY A 9 15.48 4.79 -8.09
N GLY A 10 16.39 5.62 -8.64
CA GLY A 10 17.79 5.65 -8.26
C GLY A 10 18.43 4.26 -8.27
N ALA A 11 19.00 3.85 -7.15
CA ALA A 11 19.61 2.53 -6.99
C ALA A 11 18.62 1.35 -7.14
N LEU A 12 17.33 1.60 -6.99
CA LEU A 12 16.26 0.61 -7.15
C LEU A 12 15.59 0.62 -8.53
N ALA A 13 16.03 1.48 -9.45
CA ALA A 13 15.42 1.62 -10.78
C ALA A 13 15.38 0.30 -11.57
N ASP A 14 16.40 -0.54 -11.45
CA ASP A 14 16.50 -1.82 -12.14
C ASP A 14 15.98 -3.02 -11.33
N SER A 15 15.37 -2.77 -10.17
CA SER A 15 14.85 -3.84 -9.32
C SER A 15 13.79 -4.66 -10.08
N PRO A 16 13.70 -5.99 -9.88
CA PRO A 16 12.64 -6.82 -10.44
C PRO A 16 11.27 -6.30 -10.00
N VAL A 17 10.35 -6.17 -10.95
CA VAL A 17 8.96 -5.76 -10.70
C VAL A 17 8.02 -6.86 -11.16
N TRP A 18 7.15 -7.31 -10.28
CA TRP A 18 6.08 -8.26 -10.56
C TRP A 18 4.74 -7.55 -10.58
N VAL A 19 3.96 -7.78 -11.63
CA VAL A 19 2.56 -7.37 -11.74
C VAL A 19 1.70 -8.62 -11.74
N PHE A 20 0.93 -8.79 -10.67
CA PHE A 20 0.01 -9.91 -10.53
C PHE A 20 -1.38 -9.53 -11.06
N PHE A 21 -2.03 -10.47 -11.73
CA PHE A 21 -3.40 -10.29 -12.18
C PHE A 21 -4.21 -11.58 -12.04
N PRO A 22 -5.52 -11.50 -11.71
CA PRO A 22 -6.38 -12.67 -11.69
C PRO A 22 -6.53 -13.24 -13.10
N HIS A 23 -6.19 -14.52 -13.28
CA HIS A 23 -6.32 -15.21 -14.58
C HIS A 23 -7.76 -15.13 -15.14
N SER A 24 -8.77 -15.13 -14.28
CA SER A 24 -10.18 -15.02 -14.66
C SER A 24 -10.59 -13.67 -15.27
N LEU A 25 -9.77 -12.62 -15.14
CA LEU A 25 -10.01 -11.31 -15.75
C LEU A 25 -9.46 -11.21 -17.20
N GLY A 26 -8.86 -12.30 -17.71
CA GLY A 26 -8.28 -12.33 -19.04
C GLY A 26 -6.80 -11.94 -19.07
N GLU A 27 -6.25 -11.85 -20.27
CA GLU A 27 -4.87 -11.49 -20.52
C GLU A 27 -4.76 -10.00 -20.87
N PHE A 28 -3.58 -9.44 -20.63
CA PHE A 28 -3.23 -8.11 -21.12
C PHE A 28 -3.23 -8.06 -22.65
N SER A 29 -3.61 -6.94 -23.23
CA SER A 29 -3.50 -6.67 -24.67
C SER A 29 -2.04 -6.79 -25.13
N GLU A 30 -1.84 -6.95 -26.44
CA GLU A 30 -0.49 -7.02 -27.02
C GLU A 30 0.32 -5.74 -26.71
N GLN A 31 -0.34 -4.58 -26.77
CA GLN A 31 0.26 -3.28 -26.47
C GLN A 31 0.68 -3.18 -24.98
N GLU A 32 -0.17 -3.60 -24.05
CA GLU A 32 0.18 -3.63 -22.62
C GLU A 32 1.34 -4.59 -22.35
N ARG A 33 1.33 -5.78 -22.95
CA ARG A 33 2.44 -6.74 -22.83
C ARG A 33 3.75 -6.17 -23.36
N ALA A 34 3.72 -5.49 -24.53
CA ALA A 34 4.89 -4.83 -25.10
C ALA A 34 5.43 -3.75 -24.16
N ARG A 35 4.54 -2.94 -23.58
CA ARG A 35 4.91 -1.90 -22.59
C ARG A 35 5.51 -2.51 -21.32
N PHE A 36 4.92 -3.56 -20.76
CA PHE A 36 5.49 -4.27 -19.62
C PHE A 36 6.87 -4.85 -19.93
N ALA A 37 7.06 -5.43 -21.14
CA ALA A 37 8.35 -5.93 -21.57
C ALA A 37 9.40 -4.81 -21.65
N THR A 38 9.05 -3.65 -22.22
CA THR A 38 9.94 -2.49 -22.29
C THR A 38 10.34 -1.98 -20.90
N LEU A 39 9.43 -2.06 -19.92
CA LEU A 39 9.68 -1.66 -18.54
C LEU A 39 10.34 -2.78 -17.71
N GLY A 40 10.64 -3.95 -18.29
CA GLY A 40 11.22 -5.08 -17.58
C GLY A 40 10.32 -5.61 -16.47
N VAL A 41 8.99 -5.64 -16.71
CA VAL A 41 7.99 -6.14 -15.77
C VAL A 41 7.71 -7.60 -16.05
N GLU A 42 7.73 -8.43 -15.02
CA GLU A 42 7.22 -9.80 -15.07
C GLU A 42 5.73 -9.82 -14.69
N THR A 43 4.87 -10.20 -15.63
CA THR A 43 3.43 -10.35 -15.41
C THR A 43 3.11 -11.78 -14.97
N ILE A 44 2.38 -11.93 -13.88
CA ILE A 44 2.15 -13.23 -13.23
C ILE A 44 0.64 -13.46 -13.08
N PRO A 45 0.04 -14.38 -13.86
CA PRO A 45 -1.33 -14.77 -13.66
C PRO A 45 -1.48 -15.55 -12.35
N ILE A 46 -2.56 -15.30 -11.63
CA ILE A 46 -2.85 -15.98 -10.37
C ILE A 46 -4.31 -16.47 -10.35
N GLU A 47 -4.50 -17.72 -9.93
CA GLU A 47 -5.82 -18.28 -9.70
C GLU A 47 -6.43 -17.73 -8.41
N ILE A 48 -7.52 -16.98 -8.55
CA ILE A 48 -8.24 -16.39 -7.43
C ILE A 48 -9.69 -16.85 -7.47
N ASP A 49 -10.14 -17.46 -6.37
CA ASP A 49 -11.54 -17.88 -6.20
C ASP A 49 -12.47 -16.64 -6.29
N GLU A 50 -13.60 -16.78 -6.99
CA GLU A 50 -14.60 -15.74 -7.18
C GLU A 50 -15.05 -15.10 -5.85
N LYS A 51 -15.17 -15.92 -4.81
CA LYS A 51 -15.52 -15.42 -3.48
C LYS A 51 -14.48 -14.48 -2.89
N VAL A 52 -13.22 -14.63 -3.26
CA VAL A 52 -12.13 -13.73 -2.87
C VAL A 52 -12.17 -12.47 -3.72
N LEU A 53 -12.41 -12.60 -5.02
CA LEU A 53 -12.54 -11.44 -5.93
C LEU A 53 -13.68 -10.51 -5.52
N ASN A 54 -14.78 -11.07 -5.04
CA ASN A 54 -15.98 -10.32 -4.66
C ASN A 54 -15.93 -9.66 -3.27
N PHE A 55 -14.82 -9.81 -2.52
CA PHE A 55 -14.65 -9.09 -1.26
C PHE A 55 -13.56 -8.02 -1.38
N PRO A 56 -13.81 -6.79 -0.89
CA PRO A 56 -12.86 -5.69 -1.06
C PRO A 56 -11.44 -6.05 -0.61
N PHE A 57 -10.47 -5.84 -1.48
CA PHE A 57 -9.04 -6.07 -1.26
C PHE A 57 -8.62 -7.50 -0.85
N ALA A 58 -9.52 -8.49 -0.86
CA ALA A 58 -9.15 -9.86 -0.50
C ALA A 58 -8.16 -10.47 -1.51
N SER A 59 -8.29 -10.14 -2.80
CA SER A 59 -7.32 -10.51 -3.83
C SER A 59 -5.93 -9.94 -3.54
N LYS A 60 -5.84 -8.68 -3.13
CA LYS A 60 -4.59 -8.04 -2.72
C LYS A 60 -3.88 -8.83 -1.62
N VAL A 61 -4.59 -9.21 -0.56
CA VAL A 61 -4.00 -9.97 0.56
C VAL A 61 -3.51 -11.34 0.10
N LYS A 62 -4.27 -12.04 -0.74
CA LYS A 62 -3.88 -13.33 -1.31
C LYS A 62 -2.66 -13.20 -2.22
N ILE A 63 -2.63 -12.17 -3.07
CA ILE A 63 -1.51 -11.87 -3.97
C ILE A 63 -0.26 -11.53 -3.18
N ALA A 64 -0.35 -10.71 -2.15
CA ALA A 64 0.78 -10.35 -1.29
C ALA A 64 1.42 -11.58 -0.64
N ALA A 65 0.61 -12.52 -0.13
CA ALA A 65 1.10 -13.78 0.41
C ALA A 65 1.77 -14.67 -0.65
N PHE A 66 1.26 -14.65 -1.88
CA PHE A 66 1.86 -15.39 -3.00
C PHE A 66 3.20 -14.77 -3.40
N ALA A 67 3.27 -13.44 -3.51
CA ALA A 67 4.49 -12.70 -3.80
C ALA A 67 5.59 -12.98 -2.76
N GLU A 68 5.23 -12.99 -1.47
CA GLU A 68 6.17 -13.33 -0.39
C GLU A 68 6.76 -14.73 -0.55
N LYS A 69 5.92 -15.73 -0.86
CA LYS A 69 6.40 -17.09 -1.11
C LYS A 69 7.34 -17.17 -2.31
N MET A 70 7.06 -16.41 -3.37
CA MET A 70 7.93 -16.35 -4.55
C MET A 70 9.26 -15.66 -4.25
N ALA A 71 9.27 -14.65 -3.38
CA ALA A 71 10.44 -13.87 -3.00
C ALA A 71 11.34 -14.61 -2.00
N SER A 72 10.75 -15.45 -1.15
CA SER A 72 11.48 -16.19 -0.12
C SER A 72 12.62 -17.03 -0.72
N GLY A 73 13.82 -16.89 -0.16
CA GLY A 73 15.03 -17.53 -0.65
C GLY A 73 15.64 -16.92 -1.94
N LYS A 74 14.99 -15.90 -2.54
CA LYS A 74 15.47 -15.21 -3.75
C LYS A 74 15.95 -13.79 -3.48
N THR A 75 15.30 -13.09 -2.55
CA THR A 75 15.66 -11.72 -2.17
C THR A 75 15.50 -11.50 -0.68
N GLY A 76 16.31 -10.60 -0.12
CA GLY A 76 16.22 -10.22 1.29
C GLY A 76 15.11 -9.22 1.61
N LEU A 77 14.57 -8.53 0.62
CA LEU A 77 13.52 -7.52 0.78
C LEU A 77 12.46 -7.67 -0.31
N LEU A 78 11.20 -7.45 0.07
CA LEU A 78 10.06 -7.37 -0.82
C LEU A 78 9.29 -6.08 -0.51
N THR A 79 9.16 -5.21 -1.51
CA THR A 79 8.38 -3.97 -1.41
C THR A 79 7.03 -4.16 -2.07
N TRP A 80 5.97 -3.81 -1.36
CA TRP A 80 4.63 -3.68 -1.91
C TRP A 80 4.32 -2.21 -2.20
N LEU A 81 3.84 -1.93 -3.40
CA LEU A 81 3.32 -0.63 -3.80
C LEU A 81 1.96 -0.83 -4.47
N ASP A 82 0.96 -0.07 -4.06
CA ASP A 82 -0.31 0.00 -4.78
C ASP A 82 -0.11 0.70 -6.14
N ASN A 83 -0.93 0.37 -7.12
CA ASN A 83 -0.77 0.80 -8.51
C ASN A 83 -0.94 2.32 -8.72
N ASP A 84 -1.56 3.01 -7.77
CA ASP A 84 -1.70 4.47 -7.72
C ASP A 84 -0.55 5.17 -6.98
N THR A 85 0.61 4.53 -6.91
CA THR A 85 1.85 5.10 -6.40
C THR A 85 2.68 5.70 -7.53
N LEU A 86 3.21 6.90 -7.33
CA LEU A 86 4.24 7.52 -8.16
C LEU A 86 5.53 7.65 -7.36
N VAL A 87 6.64 7.15 -7.90
CA VAL A 87 8.00 7.38 -7.37
C VAL A 87 8.50 8.69 -7.96
N ILE A 88 9.02 9.59 -7.13
CA ILE A 88 9.49 10.93 -7.55
C ILE A 88 10.99 11.06 -7.32
N ALA A 89 11.53 10.40 -6.29
CA ALA A 89 12.94 10.40 -5.96
C ALA A 89 13.40 9.01 -5.50
N ASP A 90 14.72 8.83 -5.33
CA ASP A 90 15.34 7.56 -4.94
C ASP A 90 14.79 7.03 -3.61
N PRO A 91 14.09 5.90 -3.60
CA PRO A 91 13.45 5.35 -2.40
C PRO A 91 14.42 4.52 -1.54
N ASN A 92 15.55 5.06 -1.18
CA ASN A 92 16.62 4.40 -0.42
C ASN A 92 16.15 3.83 0.93
N GLU A 93 15.10 4.39 1.53
CA GLU A 93 14.52 3.88 2.78
C GLU A 93 13.88 2.49 2.61
N PHE A 94 13.60 2.05 1.37
CA PHE A 94 13.14 0.68 1.11
C PHE A 94 14.26 -0.36 1.30
N LEU A 95 15.52 0.07 1.35
CA LEU A 95 16.65 -0.76 1.69
C LEU A 95 16.81 -0.87 3.21
N LEU A 96 15.93 -1.60 3.86
CA LEU A 96 15.87 -1.73 5.30
C LEU A 96 17.21 -2.21 5.91
N PRO A 97 17.65 -1.66 7.05
CA PRO A 97 18.73 -2.20 7.85
C PRO A 97 18.52 -3.68 8.18
N LYS A 98 19.61 -4.42 8.40
CA LYS A 98 19.56 -5.88 8.61
C LYS A 98 18.73 -6.30 9.84
N ASP A 99 18.67 -5.45 10.85
CA ASP A 99 17.89 -5.64 12.08
C ASP A 99 16.41 -5.28 11.96
N LYS A 100 15.99 -4.69 10.82
CA LYS A 100 14.62 -4.33 10.54
C LYS A 100 13.93 -5.35 9.65
N THR A 101 12.73 -5.71 10.02
CA THR A 101 11.88 -6.69 9.33
C THR A 101 10.79 -6.03 8.51
N LEU A 102 10.30 -4.87 8.97
CA LEU A 102 9.21 -4.11 8.37
C LEU A 102 9.60 -2.65 8.21
N GLY A 103 9.43 -2.12 6.99
CA GLY A 103 9.34 -0.69 6.71
C GLY A 103 7.89 -0.31 6.45
N TYR A 104 7.36 0.68 7.16
CA TYR A 104 5.94 1.01 7.11
C TYR A 104 5.67 2.51 7.19
N ARG A 105 4.47 2.90 6.76
CA ARG A 105 3.84 4.17 7.10
C ARG A 105 2.56 3.93 7.89
N PRO A 106 2.20 4.80 8.83
CA PRO A 106 0.85 4.87 9.36
C PRO A 106 -0.16 5.16 8.25
N VAL A 107 -1.43 4.91 8.51
CA VAL A 107 -2.51 5.35 7.61
C VAL A 107 -2.47 6.86 7.39
N HIS A 108 -3.00 7.31 6.26
CA HIS A 108 -2.98 8.73 5.90
C HIS A 108 -3.81 9.59 6.87
N HIS A 109 -4.94 9.08 7.31
CA HIS A 109 -5.86 9.65 8.29
C HIS A 109 -6.57 8.52 9.06
N LYS A 110 -7.15 8.85 10.22
CA LYS A 110 -7.70 7.85 11.15
C LYS A 110 -8.77 6.95 10.55
N LEU A 111 -9.76 7.48 9.84
CA LEU A 111 -10.91 6.74 9.31
C LEU A 111 -11.55 5.80 10.34
N LEU A 112 -11.30 4.48 10.21
CA LEU A 112 -11.73 3.44 11.13
C LEU A 112 -10.75 3.18 12.27
N GLY A 113 -9.62 3.90 12.31
CA GLY A 113 -8.65 3.79 13.39
C GLY A 113 -9.19 4.39 14.69
N LEU A 114 -8.46 4.20 15.78
CA LEU A 114 -8.79 4.71 17.10
C LEU A 114 -7.88 5.89 17.45
N SER A 115 -8.42 6.95 18.05
CA SER A 115 -7.60 7.97 18.68
C SER A 115 -6.79 7.34 19.83
N TRP A 116 -5.60 7.84 20.07
CA TRP A 116 -4.69 7.23 21.06
C TRP A 116 -5.25 7.21 22.48
N ASP A 117 -6.11 8.14 22.83
CA ASP A 117 -6.77 8.29 24.12
C ASP A 117 -8.08 7.51 24.25
N GLU A 118 -8.53 6.82 23.20
CA GLU A 118 -9.73 5.99 23.19
C GLU A 118 -9.39 4.53 23.49
N GLU A 119 -10.27 3.84 24.24
CA GLU A 119 -10.20 2.40 24.38
C GLU A 119 -10.59 1.69 23.06
N PRO A 120 -10.08 0.48 22.80
CA PRO A 120 -10.47 -0.27 21.61
C PRO A 120 -11.99 -0.44 21.51
N ASP A 121 -12.57 0.05 20.43
CA ASP A 121 -13.99 -0.17 20.15
C ASP A 121 -14.27 -1.67 19.87
N PRO A 122 -15.54 -2.09 19.75
CA PRO A 122 -15.89 -3.49 19.51
C PRO A 122 -15.24 -4.10 18.27
N PHE A 123 -15.03 -3.33 17.19
CA PHE A 123 -14.37 -3.80 15.99
C PHE A 123 -12.87 -4.07 16.23
N TRP A 124 -12.16 -3.11 16.79
CA TRP A 124 -10.73 -3.27 17.08
C TRP A 124 -10.46 -4.29 18.17
N ALA A 125 -11.32 -4.36 19.22
CA ALA A 125 -11.24 -5.42 20.21
C ALA A 125 -11.38 -6.81 19.58
N LEU A 126 -12.26 -6.95 18.56
CA LEU A 126 -12.42 -8.20 17.82
C LEU A 126 -11.19 -8.50 16.94
N VAL A 127 -10.63 -7.51 16.23
CA VAL A 127 -9.40 -7.64 15.44
C VAL A 127 -8.24 -8.08 16.32
N TYR A 128 -7.99 -7.39 17.44
CA TYR A 128 -6.88 -7.72 18.36
C TYR A 128 -7.02 -9.13 18.95
N ARG A 129 -8.22 -9.50 19.39
CA ARG A 129 -8.48 -10.86 19.88
C ARG A 129 -8.26 -11.91 18.78
N HIS A 130 -8.75 -11.67 17.57
CA HIS A 130 -8.63 -12.60 16.46
C HIS A 130 -7.18 -12.81 16.04
N CYS A 131 -6.41 -11.73 15.96
CA CYS A 131 -4.98 -11.76 15.63
C CYS A 131 -4.09 -12.07 16.84
N GLN A 132 -4.65 -12.28 18.02
CA GLN A 132 -3.91 -12.59 19.27
C GLN A 132 -2.89 -11.49 19.63
N VAL A 133 -3.26 -10.22 19.46
CA VAL A 133 -2.37 -9.08 19.71
C VAL A 133 -2.12 -8.93 21.21
N PRO A 134 -0.85 -8.96 21.67
CA PRO A 134 -0.51 -8.65 23.04
C PRO A 134 -0.72 -7.16 23.34
N SER A 135 -1.41 -6.81 24.41
CA SER A 135 -1.73 -5.41 24.75
C SER A 135 -0.50 -4.51 24.90
N GLN A 136 0.62 -5.07 25.40
CA GLN A 136 1.90 -4.35 25.55
C GLN A 136 2.57 -3.97 24.23
N LYS A 137 2.11 -4.50 23.09
CA LYS A 137 2.62 -4.15 21.76
C LYS A 137 1.88 -2.99 21.09
N ILE A 138 0.89 -2.42 21.75
CA ILE A 138 0.17 -1.25 21.27
C ILE A 138 0.96 0.00 21.62
N PHE A 139 1.26 0.82 20.61
CA PHE A 139 2.04 2.06 20.72
C PHE A 139 1.41 3.17 19.86
N PRO A 140 1.67 4.46 20.17
CA PRO A 140 1.08 5.55 19.40
C PRO A 140 1.73 5.69 18.03
N MET A 141 0.91 6.04 17.03
CA MET A 141 1.34 6.47 15.70
C MET A 141 0.80 7.86 15.38
N LEU A 142 1.43 8.56 14.42
CA LEU A 142 0.97 9.83 13.91
C LEU A 142 0.63 9.69 12.42
N THR A 143 -0.62 10.00 12.04
CA THR A 143 -1.05 10.00 10.63
C THR A 143 -0.44 11.16 9.84
N HIS A 144 -0.50 11.13 8.51
CA HIS A 144 -0.06 12.27 7.69
C HIS A 144 -0.84 13.56 7.98
N VAL A 145 -2.10 13.44 8.39
CA VAL A 145 -2.91 14.62 8.77
C VAL A 145 -2.74 15.04 10.24
N GLY A 146 -1.75 14.47 10.95
CA GLY A 146 -1.39 14.89 12.31
C GLY A 146 -2.25 14.31 13.42
N GLU A 147 -3.06 13.28 13.15
CA GLU A 147 -3.86 12.59 14.18
C GLU A 147 -3.00 11.57 14.93
N LYS A 148 -3.01 11.63 16.26
CA LYS A 148 -2.38 10.60 17.11
C LYS A 148 -3.34 9.46 17.33
N ILE A 149 -2.94 8.26 16.89
CA ILE A 149 -3.81 7.08 16.82
C ILE A 149 -3.16 5.84 17.46
N HIS A 150 -3.98 4.83 17.77
CA HIS A 150 -3.50 3.47 17.99
C HIS A 150 -2.79 2.95 16.72
N PRO A 151 -1.93 1.91 16.81
CA PRO A 151 -1.25 1.39 15.64
C PRO A 151 -2.25 1.05 14.54
N TYR A 152 -2.03 1.65 13.36
CA TYR A 152 -2.81 1.38 12.16
C TYR A 152 -1.92 1.59 10.94
N PHE A 153 -1.44 0.47 10.39
CA PHE A 153 -0.45 0.46 9.32
C PHE A 153 -1.11 0.60 7.95
N ASN A 154 -0.53 1.44 7.11
CA ASN A 154 -0.98 1.57 5.72
C ASN A 154 -0.58 0.32 4.93
N ALA A 155 -1.55 -0.32 4.28
CA ALA A 155 -1.32 -1.51 3.47
C ALA A 155 -1.03 -1.21 1.99
N GLY A 156 -0.87 0.08 1.61
CA GLY A 156 -0.63 0.50 0.22
C GLY A 156 0.84 0.63 -0.16
N ALA A 157 1.73 0.84 0.83
CA ALA A 157 3.17 0.90 0.64
C ALA A 157 3.89 0.40 1.89
N PHE A 158 4.67 -0.66 1.75
CA PHE A 158 5.47 -1.24 2.82
C PHE A 158 6.61 -2.12 2.28
N VAL A 159 7.59 -2.38 3.12
CA VAL A 159 8.70 -3.30 2.83
C VAL A 159 8.75 -4.38 3.90
N VAL A 160 8.94 -5.63 3.49
CA VAL A 160 9.07 -6.77 4.41
C VAL A 160 10.28 -7.64 4.03
N ARG A 161 10.74 -8.44 5.00
CA ARG A 161 11.64 -9.55 4.73
C ARG A 161 10.83 -10.81 4.44
N PRO A 162 10.90 -11.37 3.21
CA PRO A 162 10.07 -12.49 2.80
C PRO A 162 10.21 -13.74 3.68
N GLU A 163 11.40 -13.99 4.23
CA GLU A 163 11.67 -15.13 5.08
C GLU A 163 10.89 -15.11 6.41
N ARG A 164 10.32 -13.96 6.79
CA ARG A 164 9.54 -13.81 8.02
C ARG A 164 8.09 -14.29 7.88
N GLY A 165 7.60 -14.49 6.66
CA GLY A 165 6.26 -15.04 6.40
C GLY A 165 5.10 -14.13 6.84
N ILE A 166 5.32 -12.81 6.95
CA ILE A 166 4.34 -11.83 7.44
C ILE A 166 3.10 -11.78 6.54
N LEU A 167 3.29 -11.74 5.22
CA LEU A 167 2.19 -11.61 4.27
C LEU A 167 1.41 -12.93 4.14
N SER A 168 2.09 -14.06 4.34
CA SER A 168 1.45 -15.37 4.44
C SER A 168 0.56 -15.47 5.69
N GLN A 169 1.01 -14.92 6.82
CA GLN A 169 0.18 -14.82 8.03
C GLN A 169 -0.96 -13.80 7.86
N TRP A 170 -0.73 -12.69 7.16
CA TRP A 170 -1.79 -11.75 6.83
C TRP A 170 -2.92 -12.44 6.08
N TRP A 171 -2.61 -13.22 5.03
CA TRP A 171 -3.62 -14.01 4.32
C TRP A 171 -4.28 -15.05 5.22
N HIS A 172 -3.53 -15.76 6.05
CA HIS A 172 -4.06 -16.78 6.97
C HIS A 172 -5.12 -16.18 7.91
N PHE A 173 -4.82 -15.08 8.59
CA PHE A 173 -5.77 -14.43 9.48
C PHE A 173 -6.91 -13.77 8.70
N PHE A 174 -6.64 -13.13 7.58
CA PHE A 174 -7.65 -12.47 6.77
C PHE A 174 -8.69 -13.48 6.24
N GLN A 175 -8.27 -14.56 5.59
CA GLN A 175 -9.19 -15.57 5.05
C GLN A 175 -10.05 -16.24 6.12
N SER A 176 -9.55 -16.34 7.35
CA SER A 176 -10.29 -16.89 8.48
C SER A 176 -11.21 -15.89 9.17
N SER A 177 -11.16 -14.58 8.81
CA SER A 177 -11.88 -13.50 9.49
C SER A 177 -12.96 -12.87 8.64
N TYR A 178 -12.65 -12.48 7.40
CA TYR A 178 -13.43 -11.53 6.62
C TYR A 178 -14.88 -11.96 6.35
N ARG A 179 -15.22 -13.23 6.55
CA ARG A 179 -16.58 -13.80 6.43
C ARG A 179 -17.14 -14.35 7.71
N LYS A 180 -16.45 -14.16 8.86
CA LYS A 180 -16.99 -14.61 10.14
C LYS A 180 -18.23 -13.79 10.52
N SER A 181 -19.20 -14.48 11.11
CA SER A 181 -20.43 -13.86 11.60
C SER A 181 -20.19 -12.68 12.54
N ASP A 182 -19.12 -12.71 13.32
CA ASP A 182 -18.76 -11.67 14.27
C ASP A 182 -18.42 -10.33 13.59
N PHE A 183 -17.91 -10.35 12.34
CA PHE A 183 -17.56 -9.15 11.57
C PHE A 183 -18.72 -8.62 10.72
N LEU A 184 -19.69 -9.46 10.32
CA LEU A 184 -20.79 -9.06 9.44
C LEU A 184 -21.58 -7.84 9.92
N PRO A 185 -21.94 -7.71 11.21
CA PRO A 185 -22.68 -6.55 11.70
C PRO A 185 -21.97 -5.21 11.48
N PHE A 186 -20.62 -5.21 11.47
CA PHE A 186 -19.85 -4.00 11.17
C PHE A 186 -19.97 -3.62 9.71
N TYR A 187 -19.92 -4.59 8.78
CA TYR A 187 -20.04 -4.34 7.33
C TYR A 187 -21.45 -3.85 6.97
N GLU A 188 -22.49 -4.36 7.63
CA GLU A 188 -23.87 -3.93 7.45
C GLU A 188 -24.09 -2.51 7.96
N LYS A 189 -23.42 -2.14 9.07
CA LYS A 189 -23.50 -0.80 9.65
C LYS A 189 -22.78 0.25 8.79
N ASP A 190 -21.59 -0.09 8.26
CA ASP A 190 -20.78 0.81 7.46
C ASP A 190 -19.85 -0.02 6.54
N SER A 191 -20.04 0.11 5.23
CA SER A 191 -19.29 -0.62 4.22
C SER A 191 -17.77 -0.37 4.30
N ARG A 192 -17.32 0.72 4.90
CA ARG A 192 -15.89 1.01 5.10
C ARG A 192 -15.21 -0.06 5.94
N TYR A 193 -15.92 -0.71 6.87
CA TYR A 193 -15.33 -1.85 7.62
C TYR A 193 -14.96 -3.02 6.71
N ALA A 194 -15.75 -3.31 5.67
CA ALA A 194 -15.40 -4.34 4.69
C ALA A 194 -14.21 -3.88 3.83
N VAL A 195 -14.21 -2.63 3.38
CA VAL A 195 -13.13 -2.03 2.56
C VAL A 195 -11.79 -2.06 3.30
N PHE A 196 -11.76 -1.63 4.57
CA PHE A 196 -10.53 -1.53 5.35
C PHE A 196 -10.21 -2.75 6.23
N MET A 197 -11.02 -3.83 6.15
CA MET A 197 -10.78 -5.07 6.88
C MET A 197 -9.38 -5.64 6.63
N HIS A 198 -8.92 -5.60 5.38
CA HIS A 198 -7.59 -6.08 5.00
C HIS A 198 -6.50 -5.36 5.79
N GLN A 199 -6.60 -4.05 5.93
CA GLN A 199 -5.62 -3.20 6.62
C GLN A 199 -5.69 -3.35 8.14
N ALA A 200 -6.91 -3.53 8.70
CA ALA A 200 -7.08 -3.82 10.13
C ALA A 200 -6.45 -5.17 10.51
N ILE A 201 -6.67 -6.22 9.72
CA ILE A 201 -6.03 -7.53 9.94
C ILE A 201 -4.51 -7.45 9.73
N PHE A 202 -4.02 -6.68 8.73
CA PHE A 202 -2.59 -6.43 8.56
C PHE A 202 -1.98 -5.86 9.83
N THR A 203 -2.62 -4.84 10.40
CA THR A 203 -2.21 -4.25 11.69
C THR A 203 -2.15 -5.29 12.81
N GLY A 204 -3.19 -6.09 12.97
CA GLY A 204 -3.22 -7.14 13.99
C GLY A 204 -2.09 -8.16 13.82
N VAL A 205 -1.81 -8.56 12.57
CA VAL A 205 -0.71 -9.50 12.25
C VAL A 205 0.65 -8.91 12.59
N LEU A 206 0.90 -7.66 12.21
CA LEU A 206 2.18 -7.00 12.50
C LEU A 206 2.43 -6.89 14.00
N LEU A 207 1.42 -6.46 14.77
CA LEU A 207 1.52 -6.36 16.23
C LEU A 207 1.66 -7.75 16.91
N CYS A 208 1.09 -8.79 16.34
CA CYS A 208 1.28 -10.14 16.85
C CYS A 208 2.71 -10.67 16.61
N MET A 209 3.22 -10.50 15.38
CA MET A 209 4.43 -11.16 14.93
C MET A 209 5.73 -10.41 15.27
N LEU A 210 5.68 -9.07 15.33
CA LEU A 210 6.88 -8.25 15.41
C LEU A 210 6.98 -7.52 16.77
N GLU A 211 8.21 -7.30 17.20
CA GLU A 211 8.52 -6.32 18.22
C GLU A 211 8.70 -4.94 17.58
N GLN A 212 8.46 -3.86 18.33
CA GLN A 212 8.55 -2.49 17.81
C GLN A 212 9.95 -2.18 17.25
N ASN A 213 11.00 -2.71 17.86
CA ASN A 213 12.37 -2.52 17.39
C ASN A 213 12.71 -3.24 16.08
N GLU A 214 11.88 -4.20 15.63
CA GLU A 214 11.99 -4.83 14.32
C GLU A 214 11.31 -4.02 13.20
N MET A 215 10.55 -2.98 13.57
CA MET A 215 9.83 -2.11 12.65
C MET A 215 10.59 -0.80 12.44
N GLN A 216 10.49 -0.25 11.23
CA GLN A 216 11.00 1.07 10.88
C GLN A 216 9.86 1.91 10.29
N GLU A 217 9.49 2.99 10.96
CA GLU A 217 8.65 3.98 10.32
C GLU A 217 9.46 4.70 9.25
N LEU A 218 8.99 4.63 8.00
CA LEU A 218 9.57 5.34 6.87
C LEU A 218 9.24 6.84 6.98
N SER A 219 10.00 7.71 6.33
CA SER A 219 9.77 9.15 6.40
C SER A 219 8.41 9.56 5.83
N ALA A 220 7.92 10.74 6.22
CA ALA A 220 6.66 11.27 5.72
C ALA A 220 6.67 11.59 4.22
N SER A 221 7.84 11.59 3.57
CA SER A 221 8.01 11.70 2.12
C SER A 221 7.66 10.41 1.36
N ILE A 222 7.49 9.29 2.08
CA ILE A 222 7.08 7.99 1.52
C ILE A 222 5.56 7.84 1.64
N ASN A 223 4.92 7.41 0.55
CA ASN A 223 3.48 7.17 0.46
C ASN A 223 2.65 8.42 0.84
N TYR A 224 3.12 9.60 0.41
CA TYR A 224 2.47 10.87 0.70
C TYR A 224 1.12 10.98 -0.02
N PRO A 225 0.01 11.27 0.68
CA PRO A 225 -1.33 11.27 0.08
C PRO A 225 -1.62 12.60 -0.64
N LEU A 226 -1.43 12.68 -1.95
CA LEU A 226 -1.71 13.90 -2.73
C LEU A 226 -3.17 14.37 -2.58
N HIS A 227 -4.12 13.43 -2.56
CA HIS A 227 -5.54 13.74 -2.41
C HIS A 227 -5.89 14.40 -1.06
N LEU A 228 -5.04 14.25 -0.05
CA LEU A 228 -5.19 14.88 1.27
C LEU A 228 -4.28 16.10 1.47
N HIS A 229 -3.50 16.51 0.48
CA HIS A 229 -2.49 17.56 0.62
C HIS A 229 -3.00 18.80 1.36
N LYS A 230 -4.19 19.30 0.99
CA LYS A 230 -4.79 20.48 1.63
C LYS A 230 -5.28 20.22 3.06
N SER A 231 -5.51 18.98 3.44
CA SER A 231 -5.96 18.57 4.77
C SER A 231 -4.79 18.33 5.74
N ILE A 232 -3.56 18.22 5.22
CA ILE A 232 -2.36 18.07 6.03
C ILE A 232 -2.05 19.42 6.69
N PRO A 233 -1.79 19.46 8.03
CA PRO A 233 -1.37 20.66 8.72
C PRO A 233 -0.17 21.34 8.04
N PRO A 234 -0.09 22.68 8.00
CA PRO A 234 0.97 23.37 7.27
C PRO A 234 2.40 22.98 7.67
N ASP A 235 2.62 22.66 8.94
CA ASP A 235 3.90 22.24 9.52
C ASP A 235 4.30 20.79 9.16
N LEU A 236 3.33 19.98 8.70
CA LEU A 236 3.54 18.59 8.25
C LEU A 236 3.42 18.45 6.73
N ARG A 237 2.91 19.49 6.06
CA ARG A 237 2.66 19.48 4.62
C ARG A 237 3.95 19.68 3.84
N ALA A 238 4.14 18.87 2.79
CA ALA A 238 5.22 19.13 1.84
C ALA A 238 5.05 20.49 1.17
N GLU A 239 6.09 21.31 1.21
CA GLU A 239 6.12 22.61 0.51
C GLU A 239 6.22 22.41 -1.00
N ASP A 240 6.94 21.38 -1.41
CA ASP A 240 7.22 21.06 -2.80
C ASP A 240 7.10 19.55 -3.04
N ILE A 241 6.45 19.15 -4.13
CA ILE A 241 6.23 17.74 -4.43
C ILE A 241 7.54 17.03 -4.76
N GLU A 242 8.51 17.71 -5.36
CA GLU A 242 9.83 17.14 -5.64
C GLU A 242 10.64 16.77 -4.39
N ASN A 243 10.29 17.30 -3.24
CA ASN A 243 10.91 16.91 -1.95
C ASN A 243 10.36 15.59 -1.40
N LEU A 244 9.36 15.00 -2.06
CA LEU A 244 8.80 13.71 -1.70
C LEU A 244 9.57 12.56 -2.41
N VAL A 245 9.43 11.37 -1.85
CA VAL A 245 10.04 10.16 -2.43
C VAL A 245 8.99 9.34 -3.19
N THR A 246 7.86 9.08 -2.56
CA THR A 246 6.73 8.44 -3.23
C THR A 246 5.42 9.09 -2.83
N VAL A 247 4.52 9.24 -3.78
CA VAL A 247 3.20 9.80 -3.55
C VAL A 247 2.10 8.80 -3.93
N ARG A 248 0.99 8.86 -3.20
CA ARG A 248 -0.25 8.20 -3.56
C ARG A 248 -1.16 9.22 -4.22
N TYR A 249 -1.46 9.03 -5.50
CA TYR A 249 -2.19 10.02 -6.29
C TYR A 249 -3.69 9.73 -6.41
N GLU A 250 -4.13 8.47 -6.19
CA GLU A 250 -5.52 8.04 -6.39
C GLU A 250 -6.08 8.53 -7.75
N ASN A 251 -7.06 9.43 -7.75
CA ASN A 251 -7.68 10.00 -8.93
C ASN A 251 -7.26 11.46 -9.22
N ILE A 252 -6.24 11.97 -8.53
CA ILE A 252 -5.81 13.38 -8.68
C ILE A 252 -5.43 13.70 -10.12
N PHE A 253 -4.75 12.80 -10.81
CA PHE A 253 -4.29 13.01 -12.19
C PHE A 253 -5.40 12.95 -13.24
N ASP A 254 -6.62 12.53 -12.86
CA ASP A 254 -7.80 12.58 -13.73
C ASP A 254 -8.45 13.97 -13.75
N GLU A 255 -8.09 14.84 -12.80
CA GLU A 255 -8.62 16.17 -12.69
C GLU A 255 -7.92 17.16 -13.64
N LEU A 256 -8.69 17.95 -14.37
CA LEU A 256 -8.14 19.00 -15.22
C LEU A 256 -7.38 20.04 -14.38
N GLY A 257 -6.15 20.38 -14.77
CA GLY A 257 -5.32 21.35 -14.04
C GLY A 257 -4.85 20.84 -12.66
N TRP A 258 -4.74 19.53 -12.49
CA TRP A 258 -4.32 18.90 -11.23
C TRP A 258 -3.01 19.49 -10.65
N HIS A 259 -2.07 19.86 -11.52
CA HIS A 259 -0.76 20.41 -11.15
C HIS A 259 -0.86 21.78 -10.48
N GLU A 260 -1.89 22.57 -10.78
CA GLU A 260 -2.12 23.90 -10.18
C GLU A 260 -2.42 23.82 -8.66
N LYS A 261 -2.67 22.61 -8.14
CA LYS A 261 -2.96 22.38 -6.72
C LYS A 261 -1.71 22.25 -5.86
N PHE A 262 -0.53 22.15 -6.47
CA PHE A 262 0.72 21.81 -5.82
C PHE A 262 1.85 22.74 -6.27
N SER A 263 2.89 22.90 -5.44
CA SER A 263 4.19 23.35 -5.91
C SER A 263 4.88 22.15 -6.56
N ILE A 264 5.10 22.21 -7.86
CA ILE A 264 5.61 21.13 -8.70
C ILE A 264 6.31 21.71 -9.94
N SER A 265 7.42 21.10 -10.36
CA SER A 265 8.13 21.57 -11.56
C SER A 265 7.40 21.26 -12.85
N ALA A 266 7.66 22.07 -13.87
CA ALA A 266 7.14 21.83 -15.21
C ALA A 266 7.62 20.49 -15.77
N GLU A 267 8.86 20.10 -15.48
CA GLU A 267 9.46 18.85 -15.92
C GLU A 267 8.73 17.62 -15.38
N LEU A 268 8.37 17.63 -14.10
CA LEU A 268 7.61 16.52 -13.49
C LEU A 268 6.17 16.48 -14.00
N VAL A 269 5.54 17.64 -14.22
CA VAL A 269 4.20 17.73 -14.82
C VAL A 269 4.21 17.14 -16.23
N GLU A 270 5.14 17.58 -17.11
CA GLU A 270 5.28 17.07 -18.47
C GLU A 270 5.52 15.56 -18.48
N TRP A 271 6.36 15.06 -17.57
CA TRP A 271 6.62 13.64 -17.46
C TRP A 271 5.35 12.85 -17.09
N VAL A 272 4.60 13.32 -16.09
CA VAL A 272 3.34 12.66 -15.66
C VAL A 272 2.32 12.68 -16.79
N GLU A 273 2.12 13.82 -17.44
CA GLU A 273 1.16 13.98 -18.54
C GLU A 273 1.52 13.09 -19.73
N ALA A 274 2.80 12.95 -20.07
CA ALA A 274 3.24 12.00 -21.08
C ALA A 274 2.85 10.55 -20.76
N GLN A 275 3.01 10.12 -19.50
CA GLN A 275 2.59 8.78 -19.09
C GLN A 275 1.07 8.58 -19.15
N LEU A 276 0.28 9.62 -18.83
CA LEU A 276 -1.18 9.58 -18.88
C LEU A 276 -1.70 9.59 -20.33
N TYR A 277 -1.06 10.35 -21.22
CA TYR A 277 -1.43 10.41 -22.64
C TYR A 277 -1.27 9.04 -23.32
N ASP A 278 -0.15 8.36 -23.06
CA ASP A 278 0.09 7.01 -23.57
C ASP A 278 -1.00 6.01 -23.11
N HIS A 279 -1.59 6.22 -21.92
CA HIS A 279 -2.69 5.39 -21.44
C HIS A 279 -4.02 5.68 -22.12
N ARG A 280 -4.33 6.95 -22.40
CA ARG A 280 -5.60 7.37 -23.01
C ARG A 280 -5.68 6.96 -24.48
N THR A 281 -4.59 7.07 -25.22
CA THR A 281 -4.53 6.66 -26.64
C THR A 281 -4.58 5.15 -26.83
N SER A 282 -4.19 4.37 -25.82
CA SER A 282 -4.27 2.90 -25.84
C SER A 282 -5.66 2.34 -25.46
N GLY A 283 -6.55 3.15 -24.89
CA GLY A 283 -7.89 2.74 -24.43
C GLY A 283 -9.04 2.98 -25.40
N ASP A 284 -8.85 3.87 -26.39
CA ASP A 284 -9.92 4.31 -27.29
C ASP A 284 -10.11 3.40 -28.55
N GLU A 285 -9.36 2.29 -28.66
CA GLU A 285 -9.52 1.32 -29.75
C GLU A 285 -10.37 0.08 -29.36
N LYS A 286 -11.30 0.23 -28.43
CA LYS A 286 -12.25 -0.85 -28.08
C LYS A 286 -13.68 -0.48 -28.37
#